data_9d624905dd0ea6146aea1944432f61bc
#
_entry.id   9d624905dd0ea6146aea1944432f61bc
#
_cell.length_a   1.000
_cell.length_b   1.000
_cell.length_c   1.000
_cell.angle_alpha   90.00
_cell.angle_beta   90.00
_cell.angle_gamma   90.00
#
_symmetry.space_group_name_H-M   'P 1'
#
loop_
_entity.id
_entity.type
_entity.pdbx_description
1 polymer ?
#
loop_
_entity_poly.entity_id
_entity_poly.type
_entity_poly.pdbx_seq_one_letter_code
_entity_poly.pdbx_strand_id
1 'polypeptide(L)'
;MRKTTSIRSKGELEIQLTETLEAALDKKAQDTVWLDLSGICSFTDNFIICTGTSSRHSQTIADNIEEQLKKMGVRPLHIEGYGEGEWILLDYVDFVVHVFSARAREFYDLERLWRSGKRRDLSELIGQAT
;
A
#
# COMPACT_ATOMS: atom_id res chain seq x y z
N MET A 1 0.83 12.64 18.15
CA MET A 1 1.66 12.27 17.01
C MET A 1 1.36 10.88 16.55
N ARG A 2 1.22 10.73 15.28
CA ARG A 2 0.88 9.43 14.74
C ARG A 2 1.89 8.36 15.08
N LYS A 3 3.16 8.67 14.91
CA LYS A 3 4.19 7.66 15.10
C LYS A 3 4.26 7.15 16.53
N THR A 4 3.83 7.96 17.47
CA THR A 4 3.89 7.54 18.87
C THR A 4 2.84 6.49 19.19
N THR A 5 1.86 6.28 18.31
CA THR A 5 0.86 5.25 18.54
C THR A 5 1.24 3.92 17.94
N SER A 6 2.32 3.89 17.16
CA SER A 6 2.74 2.65 16.54
C SER A 6 3.61 1.87 17.51
N ILE A 7 3.18 0.66 17.80
CA ILE A 7 3.96 -0.22 18.68
C ILE A 7 4.38 -1.45 17.91
N ARG A 8 4.26 -1.40 16.61
CA ARG A 8 4.57 -2.52 15.74
C ARG A 8 6.06 -2.76 15.69
N SER A 9 6.49 -3.98 15.87
CA SER A 9 7.90 -4.32 15.71
C SER A 9 8.22 -4.35 14.21
N LYS A 10 9.50 -4.35 13.89
CA LYS A 10 9.91 -4.44 12.50
C LYS A 10 9.41 -5.73 11.86
N GLY A 11 9.47 -6.84 12.61
CA GLY A 11 8.97 -8.11 12.07
C GLY A 11 7.48 -8.09 11.82
N GLU A 12 6.72 -7.47 12.71
CA GLU A 12 5.29 -7.35 12.52
C GLU A 12 4.96 -6.50 11.31
N LEU A 13 5.70 -5.42 11.12
CA LEU A 13 5.49 -4.55 9.97
C LEU A 13 5.77 -5.30 8.68
N GLU A 14 6.84 -6.08 8.64
CA GLU A 14 7.16 -6.85 7.43
C GLU A 14 6.06 -7.87 7.11
N ILE A 15 5.51 -8.52 8.14
CA ILE A 15 4.41 -9.45 7.92
C ILE A 15 3.21 -8.74 7.34
N GLN A 16 2.89 -7.55 7.83
CA GLN A 16 1.76 -6.79 7.32
C GLN A 16 1.99 -6.28 5.91
N LEU A 17 3.21 -5.86 5.60
CA LEU A 17 3.55 -5.45 4.24
C LEU A 17 3.44 -6.63 3.28
N THR A 18 3.93 -7.80 3.71
CA THR A 18 3.83 -9.01 2.90
C THR A 18 2.37 -9.35 2.61
N GLU A 19 1.54 -9.32 3.65
CA GLU A 19 0.13 -9.63 3.47
C GLU A 19 -0.54 -8.64 2.53
N THR A 20 -0.18 -7.37 2.64
CA THR A 20 -0.72 -6.33 1.77
C THR A 20 -0.36 -6.61 0.32
N LEU A 21 0.91 -6.92 0.06
CA LEU A 21 1.35 -7.20 -1.29
C LEU A 21 0.68 -8.43 -1.86
N GLU A 22 0.59 -9.50 -1.06
CA GLU A 22 -0.04 -10.73 -1.52
C GLU A 22 -1.52 -10.52 -1.80
N ALA A 23 -2.19 -9.74 -0.94
CA ALA A 23 -3.61 -9.47 -1.14
C ALA A 23 -3.84 -8.66 -2.42
N ALA A 24 -2.96 -7.70 -2.72
CA ALA A 24 -3.07 -6.93 -3.94
C ALA A 24 -2.83 -7.79 -5.17
N LEU A 25 -1.78 -8.61 -5.13
CA LEU A 25 -1.43 -9.46 -6.25
C LEU A 25 -2.48 -10.54 -6.48
N ASP A 26 -3.10 -11.03 -5.41
CA ASP A 26 -4.16 -12.02 -5.52
C ASP A 26 -5.34 -11.50 -6.35
N LYS A 27 -5.57 -10.20 -6.33
CA LYS A 27 -6.63 -9.57 -7.12
C LYS A 27 -6.07 -8.92 -8.38
N LYS A 28 -4.87 -9.33 -8.78
CA LYS A 28 -4.27 -8.94 -10.06
C LYS A 28 -3.97 -7.45 -10.16
N ALA A 29 -3.58 -6.85 -9.05
CA ALA A 29 -3.11 -5.47 -9.08
C ALA A 29 -1.92 -5.38 -10.03
N GLN A 30 -1.84 -4.27 -10.76
CA GLN A 30 -0.79 -4.07 -11.75
C GLN A 30 0.27 -3.12 -11.25
N ASP A 31 1.49 -3.31 -11.72
CA ASP A 31 2.60 -2.39 -11.48
C ASP A 31 2.76 -2.04 -10.01
N THR A 32 2.77 -3.05 -9.17
CA THR A 32 2.86 -2.88 -7.73
C THR A 32 4.28 -2.51 -7.33
N VAL A 33 4.40 -1.46 -6.51
CA VAL A 33 5.68 -0.90 -6.10
C VAL A 33 5.66 -0.71 -4.59
N TRP A 34 6.80 -0.95 -3.96
CA TRP A 34 7.01 -0.68 -2.54
C TRP A 34 8.11 0.36 -2.43
N LEU A 35 7.80 1.52 -1.85
CA LEU A 35 8.76 2.59 -1.61
C LEU A 35 9.04 2.69 -0.12
N ASP A 36 10.32 2.61 0.23
CA ASP A 36 10.75 2.81 1.60
C ASP A 36 11.05 4.30 1.77
N LEU A 37 10.26 4.97 2.57
CA LEU A 37 10.35 6.40 2.77
C LEU A 37 10.88 6.75 4.15
N SER A 38 11.50 5.79 4.82
CA SER A 38 12.04 5.99 6.17
C SER A 38 13.03 7.15 6.15
N GLY A 39 12.85 8.08 7.09
CA GLY A 39 13.73 9.23 7.18
C GLY A 39 13.47 10.31 6.15
N ILE A 40 12.52 10.10 5.24
CA ILE A 40 12.20 11.06 4.18
C ILE A 40 10.81 11.63 4.39
N CYS A 41 9.85 10.77 4.67
CA CYS A 41 8.47 11.19 4.87
C CYS A 41 8.15 11.22 6.36
N SER A 42 7.53 12.30 6.82
CA SER A 42 7.28 12.47 8.24
C SER A 42 6.05 11.74 8.73
N PHE A 43 5.16 11.32 7.84
CA PHE A 43 3.89 10.72 8.28
C PHE A 43 3.81 9.22 8.06
N THR A 44 4.72 8.63 7.31
CA THR A 44 4.75 7.17 7.17
C THR A 44 6.13 6.73 6.71
N ASP A 45 6.42 5.44 6.87
CA ASP A 45 7.71 4.91 6.44
C ASP A 45 7.63 4.17 5.12
N ASN A 46 6.44 3.83 4.67
CA ASN A 46 6.31 3.00 3.46
C ASN A 46 5.10 3.38 2.64
N PHE A 47 5.25 3.39 1.32
CA PHE A 47 4.14 3.42 0.39
C PHE A 47 4.09 2.09 -0.36
N ILE A 48 2.87 1.57 -0.53
CA ILE A 48 2.61 0.50 -1.49
C ILE A 48 1.73 1.15 -2.55
N ILE A 49 2.16 1.10 -3.80
CA ILE A 49 1.42 1.73 -4.91
C ILE A 49 1.11 0.67 -5.94
N CYS A 50 -0.12 0.60 -6.39
CA CYS A 50 -0.51 -0.34 -7.43
C CYS A 50 -1.63 0.26 -8.27
N THR A 51 -1.98 -0.43 -9.34
CA THR A 51 -2.95 0.06 -10.31
C THR A 51 -4.05 -0.97 -10.52
N GLY A 52 -5.30 -0.47 -10.56
CA GLY A 52 -6.44 -1.26 -10.96
C GLY A 52 -6.87 -0.87 -12.36
N THR A 53 -7.48 -1.81 -13.08
CA THR A 53 -7.87 -1.59 -14.47
C THR A 53 -9.22 -0.89 -14.62
N SER A 54 -9.96 -0.78 -13.53
CA SER A 54 -11.24 -0.08 -13.51
C SER A 54 -11.50 0.35 -12.08
N SER A 55 -12.49 1.22 -11.87
CA SER A 55 -12.88 1.62 -10.51
C SER A 55 -13.27 0.41 -9.70
N ARG A 56 -14.02 -0.51 -10.30
CA ARG A 56 -14.43 -1.72 -9.62
C ARG A 56 -13.23 -2.58 -9.24
N HIS A 57 -12.27 -2.71 -10.15
CA HIS A 57 -11.08 -3.48 -9.89
C HIS A 57 -10.27 -2.86 -8.75
N SER A 58 -10.13 -1.54 -8.77
CA SER A 58 -9.43 -0.85 -7.68
C SER A 58 -10.12 -1.07 -6.35
N GLN A 59 -11.45 -1.03 -6.33
CA GLN A 59 -12.20 -1.30 -5.11
C GLN A 59 -12.01 -2.74 -4.64
N THR A 60 -11.97 -3.68 -5.58
CA THR A 60 -11.76 -5.08 -5.24
C THR A 60 -10.37 -5.30 -4.62
N ILE A 61 -9.37 -4.64 -5.18
CA ILE A 61 -8.01 -4.72 -4.62
C ILE A 61 -8.01 -4.17 -3.19
N ALA A 62 -8.59 -2.99 -3.00
CA ALA A 62 -8.63 -2.35 -1.69
C ALA A 62 -9.40 -3.21 -0.69
N ASP A 63 -10.52 -3.77 -1.12
CA ASP A 63 -11.34 -4.63 -0.26
C ASP A 63 -10.55 -5.84 0.22
N ASN A 64 -9.79 -6.45 -0.68
CA ASN A 64 -9.05 -7.65 -0.31
C ASN A 64 -7.91 -7.33 0.64
N ILE A 65 -7.24 -6.21 0.41
CA ILE A 65 -6.19 -5.78 1.32
C ILE A 65 -6.77 -5.57 2.71
N GLU A 66 -7.87 -4.84 2.77
CA GLU A 66 -8.51 -4.55 4.04
C GLU A 66 -8.97 -5.83 4.74
N GLU A 67 -9.54 -6.74 3.99
CA GLU A 67 -10.04 -7.98 4.55
C GLU A 67 -8.93 -8.85 5.11
N GLN A 68 -7.83 -9.01 4.37
CA GLN A 68 -6.75 -9.86 4.82
C GLN A 68 -6.04 -9.27 6.04
N LEU A 69 -5.85 -7.96 6.06
CA LEU A 69 -5.24 -7.33 7.23
C LEU A 69 -6.17 -7.37 8.44
N LYS A 70 -7.48 -7.29 8.21
CA LYS A 70 -8.45 -7.40 9.29
C LYS A 70 -8.36 -8.75 9.99
N LYS A 71 -8.09 -9.81 9.24
CA LYS A 71 -7.91 -11.13 9.83
C LYS A 71 -6.73 -11.19 10.77
N MET A 72 -5.78 -10.28 10.59
CA MET A 72 -4.62 -10.17 11.46
C MET A 72 -4.85 -9.16 12.58
N GLY A 73 -6.05 -8.62 12.68
CA GLY A 73 -6.36 -7.61 13.70
C GLY A 73 -5.90 -6.22 13.32
N VAL A 74 -5.60 -5.98 12.05
CA VAL A 74 -5.05 -4.71 11.60
C VAL A 74 -6.10 -3.97 10.79
N ARG A 75 -6.41 -2.74 11.20
CA ARG A 75 -7.41 -1.93 10.53
C ARG A 75 -6.79 -0.61 10.12
N PRO A 76 -7.23 -0.01 9.01
CA PRO A 76 -6.68 1.27 8.60
C PRO A 76 -7.14 2.38 9.54
N LEU A 77 -6.30 3.38 9.70
CA LEU A 77 -6.67 4.57 10.45
C LEU A 77 -7.78 5.31 9.71
N HIS A 78 -7.67 5.39 8.39
CA HIS A 78 -8.77 5.88 7.57
C HIS A 78 -8.57 5.46 6.12
N ILE A 79 -9.65 5.57 5.36
CA ILE A 79 -9.71 5.20 3.95
C ILE A 79 -10.28 6.39 3.20
N GLU A 80 -9.70 6.73 2.06
CA GLU A 80 -10.19 7.82 1.23
C GLU A 80 -10.31 7.37 -0.22
N GLY A 81 -11.27 7.96 -0.93
CA GLY A 81 -11.39 7.77 -2.37
C GLY A 81 -12.04 6.49 -2.81
N TYR A 82 -12.55 5.69 -1.88
CA TYR A 82 -13.10 4.39 -2.23
C TYR A 82 -14.24 4.48 -3.23
N GLY A 83 -15.14 5.42 -3.03
CA GLY A 83 -16.35 5.50 -3.85
C GLY A 83 -16.07 5.72 -5.32
N GLU A 84 -15.12 6.59 -5.65
CA GLU A 84 -14.78 6.88 -7.03
C GLU A 84 -13.82 5.89 -7.64
N GLY A 85 -12.98 5.28 -6.81
CA GLY A 85 -12.07 4.26 -7.28
C GLY A 85 -10.94 4.75 -8.16
N GLU A 86 -10.73 6.08 -8.25
CA GLU A 86 -9.62 6.62 -9.05
C GLU A 86 -8.33 6.63 -8.27
N TRP A 87 -8.42 6.90 -6.99
CA TRP A 87 -7.28 6.91 -6.09
C TRP A 87 -7.80 6.52 -4.71
N ILE A 88 -7.64 5.26 -4.36
CA ILE A 88 -8.08 4.77 -3.06
C ILE A 88 -6.85 4.73 -2.16
N LEU A 89 -6.97 5.40 -1.02
CA LEU A 89 -5.88 5.48 -0.06
C LEU A 89 -6.27 4.71 1.20
N LEU A 90 -5.42 3.80 1.63
CA LEU A 90 -5.62 3.06 2.87
C LEU A 90 -4.46 3.39 3.79
N ASP A 91 -4.74 4.12 4.88
CA ASP A 91 -3.71 4.61 5.78
C ASP A 91 -3.57 3.66 6.97
N TYR A 92 -2.47 2.94 7.03
CA TYR A 92 -2.18 2.02 8.13
C TYR A 92 -1.10 2.56 9.07
N VAL A 93 -0.80 3.84 9.01
CA VAL A 93 0.15 4.56 9.85
C VAL A 93 1.60 4.29 9.44
N ASP A 94 2.09 3.06 9.63
CA ASP A 94 3.48 2.75 9.25
C ASP A 94 3.62 2.48 7.76
N PHE A 95 2.53 2.30 7.09
CA PHE A 95 2.51 2.22 5.63
C PHE A 95 1.18 2.76 5.12
N VAL A 96 1.20 3.28 3.90
CA VAL A 96 0.01 3.78 3.23
C VAL A 96 -0.07 3.08 1.89
N VAL A 97 -1.26 2.54 1.59
CA VAL A 97 -1.50 1.87 0.32
C VAL A 97 -2.22 2.83 -0.60
N HIS A 98 -1.73 2.92 -1.84
CA HIS A 98 -2.34 3.75 -2.87
C HIS A 98 -2.75 2.85 -4.02
N VAL A 99 -4.05 2.77 -4.28
CA VAL A 99 -4.57 2.01 -5.43
C VAL A 99 -5.10 3.02 -6.42
N PHE A 100 -4.45 3.12 -7.57
CA PHE A 100 -4.77 4.13 -8.59
C PHE A 100 -5.39 3.51 -9.82
N SER A 101 -6.24 4.28 -10.50
CA SER A 101 -6.48 3.98 -11.91
C SER A 101 -5.20 4.31 -12.67
N ALA A 102 -5.04 3.75 -13.88
CA ALA A 102 -3.85 4.04 -14.67
C ALA A 102 -3.71 5.53 -14.94
N ARG A 103 -4.82 6.19 -15.24
CA ARG A 103 -4.81 7.62 -15.52
C ARG A 103 -4.42 8.44 -14.28
N ALA A 104 -4.99 8.11 -13.14
CA ALA A 104 -4.69 8.85 -11.91
C ALA A 104 -3.25 8.64 -11.49
N ARG A 105 -2.72 7.43 -11.65
CA ARG A 105 -1.33 7.17 -11.29
C ARG A 105 -0.37 8.04 -12.11
N GLU A 106 -0.65 8.15 -13.39
CA GLU A 106 0.18 8.97 -14.27
C GLU A 106 0.02 10.46 -13.91
N PHE A 107 -1.19 10.88 -13.66
CA PHE A 107 -1.48 12.29 -13.37
C PHE A 107 -0.83 12.75 -12.06
N TYR A 108 -1.01 12.00 -11.00
CA TYR A 108 -0.48 12.40 -9.69
C TYR A 108 0.98 12.07 -9.51
N ASP A 109 1.44 11.00 -10.14
CA ASP A 109 2.87 10.67 -10.24
C ASP A 109 3.58 10.71 -8.88
N LEU A 110 3.05 9.99 -7.89
CA LEU A 110 3.64 9.96 -6.56
C LEU A 110 5.06 9.46 -6.56
N GLU A 111 5.36 8.54 -7.47
CA GLU A 111 6.69 7.95 -7.53
C GLU A 111 7.73 9.00 -7.86
N ARG A 112 7.36 9.98 -8.68
CA ARG A 112 8.26 11.08 -9.00
C ARG A 112 8.39 12.02 -7.81
N LEU A 113 7.29 12.31 -7.14
CA LEU A 113 7.29 13.19 -5.98
C LEU A 113 8.18 12.62 -4.88
N TRP A 114 8.13 11.31 -4.70
CA TRP A 114 8.89 10.63 -3.65
C TRP A 114 10.07 9.85 -4.22
N ARG A 115 10.68 10.34 -5.30
CA ARG A 115 11.75 9.60 -5.98
C ARG A 115 13.01 9.44 -5.13
N SER A 116 13.15 10.24 -4.08
CA SER A 116 14.30 10.05 -3.18
C SER A 116 14.09 8.87 -2.25
N GLY A 117 12.90 8.29 -2.21
CA GLY A 117 12.67 7.08 -1.46
C GLY A 117 13.31 5.89 -2.13
N LYS A 118 13.48 4.83 -1.36
CA LYS A 118 14.11 3.63 -1.88
C LYS A 118 13.05 2.67 -2.39
N ARG A 119 13.14 2.35 -3.68
CA ARG A 119 12.25 1.37 -4.27
C ARG A 119 12.77 -0.01 -3.91
N ARG A 120 11.95 -0.77 -3.19
CA ARG A 120 12.37 -2.07 -2.69
C ARG A 120 11.92 -3.19 -3.61
N ASP A 121 12.69 -4.24 -3.62
CA ASP A 121 12.34 -5.42 -4.41
C ASP A 121 11.27 -6.19 -3.64
N LEU A 122 10.13 -6.45 -4.29
CA LEU A 122 9.02 -7.14 -3.65
C LEU A 122 9.40 -8.52 -3.17
N SER A 123 10.36 -9.16 -3.81
CA SER A 123 10.77 -10.50 -3.40
C SER A 123 11.39 -10.49 -2.00
N GLU A 124 11.76 -9.34 -1.48
CA GLU A 124 12.25 -9.26 -0.10
C GLU A 124 11.16 -9.60 0.89
N LEU A 125 9.89 -9.44 0.48
CA LEU A 125 8.77 -9.73 1.36
C LEU A 125 8.04 -11.00 0.96
N ILE A 126 7.72 -11.14 -0.32
CA ILE A 126 6.91 -12.28 -0.76
C ILE A 126 7.73 -13.43 -1.30
N GLY A 127 9.01 -13.29 -1.30
CA GLY A 127 9.89 -14.38 -1.72
C GLY A 127 9.80 -14.66 -3.18
N GLN A 128 10.27 -15.84 -3.55
CA GLN A 128 10.31 -16.23 -4.91
C GLN A 128 9.13 -17.02 -5.29
N ALA A 129 8.11 -16.80 -4.85
CA ALA A 129 7.05 -17.57 -5.10
C ALA A 129 6.89 -17.91 -6.43
N THR A 130 6.95 -18.30 -6.99
CA THR A 130 6.74 -18.43 -8.21
C THR A 130 6.50 -19.08 -8.74
#